data_3c0349f72df3a0eef9e69def17f9c7ee
#
_entry.id   3c0349f72df3a0eef9e69def17f9c7ee
#
_cell.length_a   1.000
_cell.length_b   1.000
_cell.length_c   1.000
_cell.angle_alpha   90.00
_cell.angle_beta   90.00
_cell.angle_gamma   90.00
#
_symmetry.space_group_name_H-M   'P 1'
#
loop_
_entity.id
_entity.type
_entity.pdbx_description
1 polymer ?
#
loop_
_entity_poly.entity_id
_entity_poly.type
_entity_poly.pdbx_seq_one_letter_code
_entity_poly.pdbx_strand_id
1 'polypeptide(L)'
;MSRKGQDKLFNNRVESFEGVWTDFGTLISKFTKISRINARKAQLTLPQAWALQVISMRKEISPKEISSYSGTTLPSITDLLDGLTALNYIYRARSDKDRRKVEISISENGKERLLKYQKMQQSMTEKLEKSLNIEDMSAFSRIISTMLKALGNLEKTDGE
;
A
#
# COMPACT_ATOMS: atom_id res chain seq x y z
N MET A 1 -9.29 2.31 32.82
CA MET A 1 -7.88 2.69 33.07
C MET A 1 -7.78 4.22 33.08
N SER A 2 -7.17 4.80 34.10
CA SER A 2 -7.01 6.26 34.24
C SER A 2 -6.04 6.80 33.19
N ARG A 3 -6.30 8.03 32.67
CA ARG A 3 -5.42 8.76 31.72
C ARG A 3 -3.96 8.78 32.19
N LYS A 4 -3.71 8.96 33.50
CA LYS A 4 -2.36 8.91 34.11
C LYS A 4 -1.66 7.55 34.01
N GLY A 5 -2.40 6.45 33.93
CA GLY A 5 -1.81 5.11 33.75
C GLY A 5 -1.42 4.85 32.28
N GLN A 6 -2.14 5.45 31.34
CA GLN A 6 -1.79 5.36 29.91
C GLN A 6 -0.55 6.21 29.58
N ASP A 7 -0.45 7.42 30.15
CA ASP A 7 0.71 8.31 29.94
C ASP A 7 2.01 7.71 30.52
N LYS A 8 1.94 7.00 31.62
CA LYS A 8 3.11 6.34 32.24
C LYS A 8 3.57 5.11 31.46
N LEU A 9 2.64 4.34 30.90
CA LEU A 9 2.93 3.23 29.98
C LEU A 9 3.49 3.72 28.62
N PHE A 10 3.00 4.85 28.14
CA PHE A 10 3.46 5.47 26.92
C PHE A 10 4.90 6.00 27.08
N ASN A 11 5.21 6.73 28.14
CA ASN A 11 6.55 7.24 28.41
C ASN A 11 7.59 6.12 28.58
N ASN A 12 7.26 5.01 29.26
CA ASN A 12 8.19 3.87 29.40
C ASN A 12 8.48 3.14 28.08
N ARG A 13 7.57 3.23 27.08
CA ARG A 13 7.78 2.60 25.76
C ARG A 13 8.63 3.44 24.82
N VAL A 14 8.58 4.77 24.95
CA VAL A 14 9.39 5.69 24.14
C VAL A 14 10.87 5.65 24.54
N GLU A 15 11.19 5.13 25.73
CA GLU A 15 12.57 4.98 26.20
C GLU A 15 13.34 3.81 25.57
N SER A 16 12.68 2.90 24.83
CA SER A 16 13.34 1.81 24.13
C SER A 16 12.92 1.76 22.65
N PHE A 17 13.89 1.57 21.77
CA PHE A 17 13.64 1.35 20.33
C PHE A 17 12.71 0.15 20.10
N GLU A 18 12.81 -0.91 20.91
CA GLU A 18 11.98 -2.11 20.86
C GLU A 18 10.49 -1.79 21.13
N GLY A 19 10.20 -0.92 22.11
CA GLY A 19 8.83 -0.47 22.40
C GLY A 19 8.22 0.30 21.24
N VAL A 20 8.97 1.23 20.65
CA VAL A 20 8.55 1.99 19.46
C VAL A 20 8.31 1.07 18.28
N TRP A 21 9.18 0.07 18.07
CA TRP A 21 9.06 -0.90 16.99
C TRP A 21 7.83 -1.79 17.12
N THR A 22 7.49 -2.20 18.35
CA THR A 22 6.27 -2.96 18.65
C THR A 22 5.01 -2.15 18.36
N ASP A 23 4.99 -0.87 18.74
CA ASP A 23 3.86 0.03 18.47
C ASP A 23 3.72 0.31 16.97
N PHE A 24 4.83 0.43 16.24
CA PHE A 24 4.85 0.54 14.78
C PHE A 24 4.25 -0.70 14.10
N GLY A 25 4.63 -1.91 14.52
CA GLY A 25 4.02 -3.16 14.04
C GLY A 25 2.51 -3.22 14.31
N THR A 26 2.09 -2.74 15.48
CA THR A 26 0.67 -2.63 15.84
C THR A 26 -0.07 -1.63 14.94
N LEU A 27 0.54 -0.48 14.66
CA LEU A 27 0.00 0.54 13.75
C LEU A 27 -0.19 -0.03 12.33
N ILE A 28 0.82 -0.70 11.78
CA ILE A 28 0.75 -1.34 10.46
C ILE A 28 -0.38 -2.37 10.42
N SER A 29 -0.49 -3.21 11.46
CA SER A 29 -1.54 -4.24 11.56
C SER A 29 -2.94 -3.61 11.54
N LYS A 30 -3.17 -2.57 12.33
CA LYS A 30 -4.45 -1.83 12.36
C LYS A 30 -4.74 -1.14 11.03
N PHE A 31 -3.76 -0.48 10.45
CA PHE A 31 -3.88 0.17 9.13
C PHE A 31 -4.26 -0.85 8.05
N THR A 32 -3.55 -1.96 7.98
CA THR A 32 -3.82 -3.05 7.04
C THR A 32 -5.22 -3.64 7.22
N LYS A 33 -5.66 -3.83 8.47
CA LYS A 33 -7.02 -4.31 8.79
C LYS A 33 -8.09 -3.35 8.25
N ILE A 34 -7.95 -2.05 8.46
CA ILE A 34 -8.90 -1.05 7.97
C ILE A 34 -8.85 -0.98 6.44
N SER A 35 -7.66 -0.99 5.83
CA SER A 35 -7.49 -1.00 4.38
C SER A 35 -8.15 -2.22 3.73
N ARG A 36 -8.06 -3.39 4.37
CA ARG A 36 -8.75 -4.62 3.92
C ARG A 36 -10.28 -4.50 4.00
N ILE A 37 -10.81 -3.86 5.04
CA ILE A 37 -12.24 -3.58 5.16
C ILE A 37 -12.69 -2.61 4.06
N ASN A 38 -11.93 -1.55 3.80
CA ASN A 38 -12.23 -0.57 2.76
C ASN A 38 -12.20 -1.21 1.35
N ALA A 39 -11.22 -2.08 1.09
CA ALA A 39 -11.14 -2.82 -0.16
C ALA A 39 -12.39 -3.70 -0.36
N ARG A 40 -12.82 -4.46 0.66
CA ARG A 40 -14.03 -5.29 0.59
C ARG A 40 -15.30 -4.46 0.31
N LYS A 41 -15.43 -3.27 0.91
CA LYS A 41 -16.55 -2.35 0.63
C LYS A 41 -16.53 -1.84 -0.81
N ALA A 42 -15.37 -1.76 -1.43
CA ALA A 42 -15.21 -1.45 -2.85
C ALA A 42 -15.30 -2.70 -3.74
N GLN A 43 -15.64 -3.87 -3.19
CA GLN A 43 -15.67 -5.17 -3.88
C GLN A 43 -14.32 -5.58 -4.46
N LEU A 44 -13.26 -5.30 -3.70
CA LEU A 44 -11.88 -5.66 -4.01
C LEU A 44 -11.27 -6.46 -2.84
N THR A 45 -10.29 -7.29 -3.13
CA THR A 45 -9.31 -7.71 -2.13
C THR A 45 -8.23 -6.62 -1.99
N LEU A 46 -7.47 -6.62 -0.91
CA LEU A 46 -6.41 -5.64 -0.75
C LEU A 46 -5.31 -5.75 -1.84
N PRO A 47 -4.86 -6.96 -2.24
CA PRO A 47 -3.96 -7.10 -3.38
C PRO A 47 -4.54 -6.56 -4.70
N GLN A 48 -5.83 -6.77 -4.97
CA GLN A 48 -6.50 -6.23 -6.15
C GLN A 48 -6.54 -4.70 -6.14
N ALA A 49 -6.88 -4.08 -4.99
CA ALA A 49 -6.86 -2.63 -4.85
C ALA A 49 -5.45 -2.06 -5.09
N TRP A 50 -4.42 -2.71 -4.53
CA TRP A 50 -3.03 -2.34 -4.75
C TRP A 50 -2.65 -2.46 -6.25
N ALA A 51 -2.94 -3.59 -6.88
CA ALA A 51 -2.61 -3.80 -8.30
C ALA A 51 -3.29 -2.77 -9.21
N LEU A 52 -4.58 -2.50 -8.98
CA LEU A 52 -5.31 -1.47 -9.72
C LEU A 52 -4.70 -0.08 -9.54
N GLN A 53 -4.23 0.24 -8.33
CA GLN A 53 -3.56 1.51 -8.05
C GLN A 53 -2.25 1.62 -8.83
N VAL A 54 -1.40 0.58 -8.83
CA VAL A 54 -0.15 0.55 -9.60
C VAL A 54 -0.42 0.69 -11.10
N ILE A 55 -1.40 -0.06 -11.62
CA ILE A 55 -1.79 -0.03 -13.04
C ILE A 55 -2.32 1.36 -13.42
N SER A 56 -3.10 2.01 -12.56
CA SER A 56 -3.69 3.33 -12.84
C SER A 56 -2.66 4.46 -12.91
N MET A 57 -1.51 4.31 -12.27
CA MET A 57 -0.43 5.30 -12.28
C MET A 57 0.40 5.25 -13.58
N ARG A 58 0.21 4.24 -14.40
CA ARG A 58 0.96 4.02 -15.63
C ARG A 58 0.01 3.89 -16.81
N LYS A 59 0.41 4.39 -17.98
CA LYS A 59 -0.38 4.18 -19.21
C LYS A 59 -0.31 2.71 -19.64
N GLU A 60 0.86 2.11 -19.49
CA GLU A 60 1.20 0.77 -19.91
C GLU A 60 2.14 0.17 -18.85
N ILE A 61 1.86 -1.02 -18.37
CA ILE A 61 2.69 -1.72 -17.40
C ILE A 61 2.67 -3.23 -17.69
N SER A 62 3.80 -3.90 -17.58
CA SER A 62 3.93 -5.34 -17.74
C SER A 62 3.77 -6.10 -16.42
N PRO A 63 3.39 -7.40 -16.44
CA PRO A 63 3.36 -8.24 -15.26
C PRO A 63 4.69 -8.28 -14.50
N LYS A 64 5.82 -8.26 -15.20
CA LYS A 64 7.16 -8.26 -14.62
C LYS A 64 7.43 -6.99 -13.83
N GLU A 65 7.02 -5.82 -14.35
CA GLU A 65 7.16 -4.55 -13.63
C GLU A 65 6.29 -4.53 -12.39
N ILE A 66 5.03 -5.04 -12.45
CA ILE A 66 4.15 -5.13 -11.27
C ILE A 66 4.78 -6.04 -10.21
N SER A 67 5.36 -7.18 -10.61
CA SER A 67 6.08 -8.10 -9.72
C SER A 67 7.24 -7.40 -9.01
N SER A 68 8.05 -6.63 -9.74
CA SER A 68 9.16 -5.85 -9.17
C SER A 68 8.71 -4.83 -8.13
N TYR A 69 7.57 -4.15 -8.35
CA TYR A 69 7.02 -3.18 -7.39
C TYR A 69 6.45 -3.81 -6.12
N SER A 70 5.98 -5.06 -6.20
CA SER A 70 5.32 -5.73 -5.07
C SER A 70 6.27 -6.55 -4.21
N GLY A 71 7.46 -6.87 -4.71
CA GLY A 71 8.32 -7.91 -4.15
C GLY A 71 7.67 -9.32 -4.19
N THR A 72 6.58 -9.48 -4.97
CA THR A 72 5.83 -10.73 -5.08
C THR A 72 6.27 -11.48 -6.34
N THR A 73 6.21 -12.81 -6.31
CA THR A 73 6.63 -13.64 -7.45
C THR A 73 5.76 -13.41 -8.69
N LEU A 74 6.36 -13.53 -9.87
CA LEU A 74 5.65 -13.35 -11.14
C LEU A 74 4.43 -14.28 -11.31
N PRO A 75 4.47 -15.59 -10.92
CA PRO A 75 3.28 -16.44 -10.91
C PRO A 75 2.12 -15.85 -10.09
N SER A 76 2.39 -15.42 -8.86
CA SER A 76 1.35 -14.82 -7.99
C SER A 76 0.76 -13.55 -8.57
N ILE A 77 1.57 -12.74 -9.26
CA ILE A 77 1.07 -11.56 -9.98
C ILE A 77 0.22 -11.98 -11.18
N THR A 78 0.61 -13.03 -11.89
CA THR A 78 -0.17 -13.55 -13.03
C THR A 78 -1.55 -13.99 -12.58
N ASP A 79 -1.66 -14.78 -11.51
CA ASP A 79 -2.94 -15.21 -10.93
C ASP A 79 -3.81 -14.03 -10.48
N LEU A 80 -3.20 -13.02 -9.85
CA LEU A 80 -3.90 -11.80 -9.46
C LEU A 80 -4.46 -11.04 -10.66
N LEU A 81 -3.67 -10.92 -11.73
CA LEU A 81 -4.07 -10.25 -12.96
C LEU A 81 -5.12 -11.05 -13.73
N ASP A 82 -5.08 -12.38 -13.70
CA ASP A 82 -6.10 -13.24 -14.29
C ASP A 82 -7.45 -13.02 -13.58
N GLY A 83 -7.43 -12.99 -12.24
CA GLY A 83 -8.61 -12.64 -11.46
C GLY A 83 -9.18 -11.25 -11.78
N LEU A 84 -8.32 -10.24 -11.95
CA LEU A 84 -8.75 -8.88 -12.33
C LEU A 84 -9.32 -8.83 -13.74
N THR A 85 -8.76 -9.61 -14.68
CA THR A 85 -9.26 -9.72 -16.05
C THR A 85 -10.64 -10.39 -16.08
N ALA A 86 -10.82 -11.49 -15.34
CA ALA A 86 -12.09 -12.19 -15.21
C ALA A 86 -13.21 -11.31 -14.63
N LEU A 87 -12.86 -10.36 -13.76
CA LEU A 87 -13.78 -9.36 -13.21
C LEU A 87 -14.00 -8.14 -14.13
N ASN A 88 -13.36 -8.10 -15.30
CA ASN A 88 -13.37 -6.96 -16.20
C ASN A 88 -12.87 -5.65 -15.54
N TYR A 89 -11.86 -5.75 -14.64
CA TYR A 89 -11.25 -4.57 -14.00
C TYR A 89 -10.01 -4.08 -14.74
N ILE A 90 -9.41 -4.93 -15.56
CA ILE A 90 -8.28 -4.59 -16.42
C ILE A 90 -8.45 -5.16 -17.82
N TYR A 91 -7.74 -4.57 -18.77
CA TYR A 91 -7.52 -5.09 -20.12
C TYR A 91 -6.08 -5.53 -20.27
N ARG A 92 -5.88 -6.57 -21.10
CA ARG A 92 -4.57 -7.00 -21.56
C ARG A 92 -4.51 -6.88 -23.07
N ALA A 93 -3.50 -6.23 -23.59
CA ALA A 93 -3.25 -6.10 -25.00
C ALA A 93 -1.79 -6.47 -25.29
N ARG A 94 -1.50 -6.87 -26.52
CA ARG A 94 -0.11 -6.95 -26.98
C ARG A 94 0.38 -5.54 -27.25
N SER A 95 1.61 -5.25 -26.85
CA SER A 95 2.22 -3.94 -27.11
C SER A 95 2.35 -3.70 -28.62
N ASP A 96 1.95 -2.53 -29.07
CA ASP A 96 2.16 -2.10 -30.46
C ASP A 96 3.65 -1.92 -30.79
N LYS A 97 4.47 -1.65 -29.78
CA LYS A 97 5.92 -1.43 -29.93
C LYS A 97 6.71 -2.75 -29.94
N ASP A 98 6.26 -3.75 -29.19
CA ASP A 98 6.88 -5.07 -29.11
C ASP A 98 5.81 -6.13 -28.84
N ARG A 99 5.37 -6.83 -29.89
CA ARG A 99 4.33 -7.86 -29.82
C ARG A 99 4.62 -9.04 -28.87
N ARG A 100 5.87 -9.15 -28.35
CA ARG A 100 6.25 -10.13 -27.33
C ARG A 100 5.85 -9.69 -25.93
N LYS A 101 5.52 -8.38 -25.75
CA LYS A 101 5.14 -7.82 -24.45
C LYS A 101 3.63 -7.74 -24.33
N VAL A 102 3.13 -8.05 -23.14
CA VAL A 102 1.76 -7.82 -22.74
C VAL A 102 1.72 -6.54 -21.92
N GLU A 103 0.88 -5.63 -22.31
CA GLU A 103 0.57 -4.38 -21.62
C GLU A 103 -0.77 -4.50 -20.93
N ILE A 104 -0.84 -3.93 -19.72
CA ILE A 104 -2.01 -3.97 -18.87
C ILE A 104 -2.49 -2.55 -18.66
N SER A 105 -3.79 -2.35 -18.84
CA SER A 105 -4.46 -1.08 -18.57
C SER A 105 -5.72 -1.29 -17.72
N ILE A 106 -6.07 -0.28 -16.93
CA ILE A 106 -7.26 -0.32 -16.10
C ILE A 106 -8.52 -0.06 -16.96
N SER A 107 -9.57 -0.83 -16.75
CA SER A 107 -10.88 -0.62 -17.38
C SER A 107 -11.68 0.47 -16.67
N GLU A 108 -12.78 0.93 -17.26
CA GLU A 108 -13.69 1.87 -16.59
C GLU A 108 -14.31 1.27 -15.31
N ASN A 109 -14.68 -0.01 -15.33
CA ASN A 109 -15.17 -0.72 -14.14
C ASN A 109 -14.07 -0.80 -13.05
N GLY A 110 -12.83 -1.09 -13.43
CA GLY A 110 -11.69 -1.08 -12.50
C GLY A 110 -11.43 0.30 -11.90
N LYS A 111 -11.52 1.37 -12.71
CA LYS A 111 -11.40 2.76 -12.23
C LYS A 111 -12.48 3.10 -11.20
N GLU A 112 -13.74 2.71 -11.45
CA GLU A 112 -14.84 2.93 -10.51
C GLU A 112 -14.58 2.27 -9.16
N ARG A 113 -14.13 1.00 -9.15
CA ARG A 113 -13.80 0.26 -7.93
C ARG A 113 -12.64 0.88 -7.18
N LEU A 114 -11.58 1.24 -7.92
CA LEU A 114 -10.41 1.91 -7.36
C LEU A 114 -10.79 3.25 -6.73
N LEU A 115 -11.57 4.09 -7.42
CA LEU A 115 -12.03 5.38 -6.90
C LEU A 115 -12.83 5.23 -5.61
N LYS A 116 -13.72 4.23 -5.53
CA LYS A 116 -14.46 3.92 -4.31
C LYS A 116 -13.54 3.55 -3.17
N TYR A 117 -12.53 2.72 -3.41
CA TYR A 117 -11.52 2.37 -2.42
C TYR A 117 -10.71 3.59 -1.98
N GLN A 118 -10.23 4.39 -2.92
CA GLN A 118 -9.43 5.60 -2.64
C GLN A 118 -10.18 6.61 -1.77
N LYS A 119 -11.48 6.87 -2.04
CA LYS A 119 -12.32 7.74 -1.20
C LYS A 119 -12.40 7.26 0.25
N MET A 120 -12.51 5.94 0.46
CA MET A 120 -12.55 5.38 1.81
C MET A 120 -11.18 5.47 2.51
N GLN A 121 -10.08 5.28 1.77
CA GLN A 121 -8.73 5.45 2.30
C GLN A 121 -8.48 6.92 2.66
N GLN A 122 -8.88 7.85 1.81
CA GLN A 122 -8.78 9.28 2.08
C GLN A 122 -9.54 9.66 3.35
N SER A 123 -10.78 9.20 3.53
CA SER A 123 -11.55 9.46 4.76
C SER A 123 -10.87 8.92 6.01
N MET A 124 -10.12 7.83 5.91
CA MET A 124 -9.31 7.30 7.01
C MET A 124 -8.10 8.20 7.31
N THR A 125 -7.36 8.60 6.25
CA THR A 125 -6.17 9.44 6.42
C THR A 125 -6.52 10.83 6.94
N GLU A 126 -7.61 11.44 6.50
CA GLU A 126 -8.11 12.72 7.02
C GLU A 126 -8.44 12.68 8.53
N LYS A 127 -8.93 11.54 9.03
CA LYS A 127 -9.18 11.37 10.46
C LYS A 127 -7.88 11.27 11.27
N LEU A 128 -6.85 10.61 10.71
CA LEU A 128 -5.53 10.54 11.32
C LEU A 128 -4.84 11.90 11.30
N GLU A 129 -4.91 12.62 10.19
CA GLU A 129 -4.37 13.97 10.04
C GLU A 129 -4.93 14.91 11.12
N LYS A 130 -6.24 14.88 11.35
CA LYS A 130 -6.90 15.71 12.39
C LYS A 130 -6.46 15.38 13.81
N SER A 131 -5.80 14.26 14.05
CA SER A 131 -5.28 13.86 15.36
C SER A 131 -3.83 14.30 15.59
N LEU A 132 -3.18 14.87 14.59
CA LEU A 132 -1.79 15.31 14.63
C LEU A 132 -1.71 16.83 14.45
N ASN A 133 -0.76 17.46 15.12
CA ASN A 133 -0.40 18.86 14.89
C ASN A 133 0.67 18.96 13.77
N ILE A 134 1.03 20.19 13.38
CA ILE A 134 1.99 20.43 12.28
C ILE A 134 3.41 19.94 12.62
N GLU A 135 3.78 19.98 13.90
CA GLU A 135 5.09 19.52 14.38
C GLU A 135 5.16 17.99 14.32
N ASP A 136 4.09 17.30 14.77
CA ASP A 136 3.96 15.85 14.67
C ASP A 136 4.01 15.38 13.21
N MET A 137 3.32 16.06 12.29
CA MET A 137 3.33 15.77 10.86
C MET A 137 4.73 15.92 10.26
N SER A 138 5.44 16.98 10.63
CA SER A 138 6.81 17.23 10.17
C SER A 138 7.79 16.17 10.70
N ALA A 139 7.67 15.81 11.98
CA ALA A 139 8.47 14.75 12.59
C ALA A 139 8.20 13.38 11.94
N PHE A 140 6.92 13.05 11.73
CA PHE A 140 6.50 11.81 11.07
C PHE A 140 7.04 11.71 9.65
N SER A 141 6.93 12.77 8.84
CA SER A 141 7.47 12.83 7.48
C SER A 141 8.98 12.59 7.46
N ARG A 142 9.72 13.21 8.38
CA ARG A 142 11.17 13.05 8.51
C ARG A 142 11.53 11.60 8.88
N ILE A 143 10.82 11.01 9.85
CA ILE A 143 11.07 9.63 10.29
C ILE A 143 10.83 8.65 9.13
N ILE A 144 9.68 8.76 8.45
CA ILE A 144 9.35 7.93 7.29
C ILE A 144 10.43 8.05 6.20
N SER A 145 10.87 9.26 5.87
CA SER A 145 11.91 9.48 4.86
C SER A 145 13.23 8.83 5.25
N THR A 146 13.59 8.87 6.52
CA THR A 146 14.81 8.23 7.04
C THR A 146 14.71 6.71 6.96
N MET A 147 13.56 6.13 7.35
CA MET A 147 13.33 4.68 7.28
C MET A 147 13.33 4.17 5.84
N LEU A 148 12.69 4.88 4.91
CA LEU A 148 12.68 4.52 3.49
C LEU A 148 14.11 4.51 2.89
N LYS A 149 14.95 5.47 3.25
CA LYS A 149 16.36 5.48 2.83
C LYS A 149 17.13 4.29 3.38
N ALA A 150 16.94 3.98 4.66
CA ALA A 150 17.59 2.84 5.29
C ALA A 150 17.18 1.51 4.64
N LEU A 151 15.88 1.29 4.41
CA LEU A 151 15.37 0.08 3.74
C LEU A 151 15.87 -0.03 2.30
N GLY A 152 15.90 1.07 1.54
CA GLY A 152 16.42 1.06 0.18
C GLY A 152 17.93 0.73 0.08
N ASN A 153 18.69 0.94 1.16
CA ASN A 153 20.09 0.50 1.23
C ASN A 153 20.20 -1.00 1.52
N LEU A 154 19.32 -1.55 2.36
CA LEU A 154 19.28 -2.99 2.65
C LEU A 154 18.92 -3.81 1.41
N GLU A 155 17.93 -3.37 0.62
CA GLU A 155 17.54 -4.03 -0.64
C GLU A 155 18.69 -4.12 -1.65
N LYS A 156 19.64 -3.18 -1.62
CA LYS A 156 20.81 -3.20 -2.51
C LYS A 156 21.89 -4.16 -2.05
N THR A 157 22.01 -4.38 -0.73
CA THR A 157 23.06 -5.25 -0.14
C THR A 157 22.66 -6.73 -0.21
N ASP A 158 21.36 -7.04 -0.17
CA ASP A 158 20.87 -8.42 -0.25
C ASP A 158 20.72 -8.93 -1.71
N GLY A 159 21.01 -8.08 -2.70
CA GLY A 159 20.97 -8.40 -4.13
C GLY A 159 22.35 -8.70 -4.76
N GLU A 160 23.42 -8.68 -3.96
CA GLU A 160 24.77 -9.12 -4.31
C GLU A 160 25.03 -10.52 -3.74
#